data_813051645f052e2bd6e504b0db82a7ef
#
_entry.id   813051645f052e2bd6e504b0db82a7ef
#
_cell.length_a   1.000
_cell.length_b   1.000
_cell.length_c   1.000
_cell.angle_alpha   90.00
_cell.angle_beta   90.00
_cell.angle_gamma   90.00
#
_symmetry.space_group_name_H-M   'P 1'
#
loop_
_entity.id
_entity.type
_entity.pdbx_description
1 polymer ?
#
loop_
_entity_poly.entity_id
_entity_poly.type
_entity_poly.pdbx_seq_one_letter_code
_entity_poly.pdbx_strand_id
1 'polypeptide(L)'
;MQLYCRWAAVWAMALALGIGLAQADERPPVADKLAAYVGQQGVKVWTLRIGERSEHQALVQVEDVDHDWNLRIQKMAVEKTARDTRYATTVDGQKFVVLVLQEGWGELYLPGEAAPVRVRYDENLSSQGDAQAFLTDYLKAR
;
A
#
# COMPACT_ATOMS: atom_id res chain seq x y z
N MET A 1 -13.58 -17.47 -76.71
CA MET A 1 -12.90 -16.45 -75.97
C MET A 1 -13.36 -16.54 -74.56
N GLN A 2 -12.54 -16.99 -73.67
CA GLN A 2 -12.88 -17.09 -72.28
C GLN A 2 -12.07 -16.07 -71.51
N LEU A 3 -12.78 -15.13 -70.93
CA LEU A 3 -12.17 -14.19 -70.03
C LEU A 3 -12.15 -14.80 -68.64
N TYR A 4 -11.01 -15.21 -68.27
CA TYR A 4 -10.83 -15.67 -66.89
C TYR A 4 -10.49 -14.47 -66.03
N CYS A 5 -11.50 -13.97 -65.33
CA CYS A 5 -11.25 -13.08 -64.24
C CYS A 5 -10.66 -13.83 -63.08
N ARG A 6 -9.36 -13.72 -62.95
CA ARG A 6 -8.69 -14.22 -61.77
C ARG A 6 -8.86 -13.18 -60.67
N TRP A 7 -9.78 -13.43 -59.82
CA TRP A 7 -9.88 -12.68 -58.58
C TRP A 7 -8.77 -13.17 -57.68
N ALA A 8 -7.73 -12.40 -57.59
CA ALA A 8 -6.75 -12.58 -56.55
C ALA A 8 -7.39 -12.05 -55.26
N ALA A 9 -7.92 -12.94 -54.48
CA ALA A 9 -8.32 -12.63 -53.13
C ALA A 9 -7.06 -12.38 -52.33
N VAL A 10 -6.73 -11.13 -52.18
CA VAL A 10 -5.70 -10.72 -51.21
C VAL A 10 -6.34 -10.84 -49.83
N TRP A 11 -6.07 -11.96 -49.23
CA TRP A 11 -6.31 -12.09 -47.80
C TRP A 11 -5.28 -11.22 -47.10
N ALA A 12 -5.65 -10.01 -46.81
CA ALA A 12 -4.94 -9.21 -45.81
C ALA A 12 -5.18 -9.90 -44.47
N MET A 13 -4.25 -10.76 -44.09
CA MET A 13 -4.15 -11.20 -42.71
C MET A 13 -3.83 -9.96 -41.88
N ALA A 14 -4.85 -9.36 -41.35
CA ALA A 14 -4.68 -8.45 -40.26
C ALA A 14 -4.18 -9.30 -39.07
N LEU A 15 -2.87 -9.36 -38.94
CA LEU A 15 -2.26 -9.73 -37.67
C LEU A 15 -2.74 -8.69 -36.66
N ALA A 16 -3.84 -8.99 -36.05
CA ALA A 16 -4.14 -8.36 -34.78
C ALA A 16 -3.03 -8.83 -33.83
N LEU A 17 -1.95 -8.07 -33.81
CA LEU A 17 -1.06 -8.08 -32.67
C LEU A 17 -1.94 -7.69 -31.50
N GLY A 18 -2.53 -8.71 -30.87
CA GLY A 18 -2.98 -8.58 -29.52
C GLY A 18 -1.75 -8.19 -28.75
N ILE A 19 -1.51 -6.89 -28.64
CA ILE A 19 -0.66 -6.38 -27.61
C ILE A 19 -1.39 -6.80 -26.35
N GLY A 20 -1.07 -7.99 -25.85
CA GLY A 20 -1.31 -8.28 -24.48
C GLY A 20 -0.60 -7.14 -23.77
N LEU A 21 -1.36 -6.13 -23.39
CA LEU A 21 -0.95 -5.28 -22.33
C LEU A 21 -0.75 -6.25 -21.18
N ALA A 22 0.50 -6.76 -21.08
CA ALA A 22 0.97 -7.15 -19.79
C ALA A 22 0.63 -5.93 -18.96
N GLN A 23 -0.41 -6.03 -18.16
CA GLN A 23 -0.57 -5.12 -17.07
C GLN A 23 0.66 -5.40 -16.23
N ALA A 24 1.75 -4.79 -16.63
CA ALA A 24 2.83 -4.54 -15.73
C ALA A 24 2.11 -4.01 -14.52
N ASP A 25 2.23 -4.75 -13.43
CA ASP A 25 1.65 -4.36 -12.16
C ASP A 25 1.74 -2.87 -12.08
N GLU A 26 0.60 -2.20 -12.26
CA GLU A 26 0.57 -0.78 -12.17
C GLU A 26 1.03 -0.46 -10.78
N ARG A 27 2.32 -0.14 -10.68
CA ARG A 27 2.85 0.33 -9.41
C ARG A 27 2.13 1.62 -9.11
N PRO A 28 1.30 1.66 -8.08
CA PRO A 28 0.67 2.90 -7.69
C PRO A 28 1.73 3.91 -7.28
N PRO A 29 1.48 5.20 -7.46
CA PRO A 29 2.37 6.19 -6.91
C PRO A 29 2.41 6.07 -5.39
N VAL A 30 3.58 6.35 -4.82
CA VAL A 30 3.76 6.39 -3.37
C VAL A 30 4.47 7.66 -2.98
N ALA A 31 4.36 8.04 -1.71
CA ALA A 31 5.13 9.15 -1.17
C ALA A 31 6.63 8.86 -1.29
N ASP A 32 7.42 9.92 -1.32
CA ASP A 32 8.88 9.80 -1.48
C ASP A 32 9.55 9.17 -0.26
N LYS A 33 8.95 9.30 0.89
CA LYS A 33 9.52 8.86 2.16
C LYS A 33 8.52 8.06 2.98
N LEU A 34 9.05 7.02 3.64
CA LEU A 34 8.37 6.34 4.73
C LEU A 34 8.38 7.23 5.98
N ALA A 35 7.35 7.11 6.79
CA ALA A 35 7.36 7.63 8.14
C ALA A 35 7.42 6.47 9.12
N ALA A 36 8.38 6.48 10.02
CA ALA A 36 8.57 5.46 11.04
C ALA A 36 8.32 6.01 12.43
N TYR A 37 7.71 5.19 13.24
CA TYR A 37 7.36 5.50 14.63
C TYR A 37 7.91 4.39 15.52
N VAL A 38 8.43 4.76 16.66
CA VAL A 38 9.00 3.82 17.63
C VAL A 38 8.21 3.92 18.94
N GLY A 39 7.84 2.77 19.46
CA GLY A 39 7.13 2.65 20.73
C GLY A 39 7.95 1.95 21.78
N GLN A 40 7.31 1.69 22.90
CA GLN A 40 7.90 0.93 24.00
C GLN A 40 8.22 -0.49 23.56
N GLN A 41 9.23 -1.09 24.16
CA GLN A 41 9.68 -2.47 23.88
C GLN A 41 10.16 -2.71 22.45
N GLY A 42 10.60 -1.66 21.77
CA GLY A 42 11.13 -1.77 20.41
C GLY A 42 10.10 -1.86 19.31
N VAL A 43 8.82 -1.68 19.60
CA VAL A 43 7.76 -1.69 18.60
C VAL A 43 8.02 -0.58 17.56
N LYS A 44 7.90 -0.92 16.29
CA LYS A 44 8.03 0.03 15.18
C LYS A 44 6.78 0.00 14.32
N VAL A 45 6.41 1.15 13.81
CA VAL A 45 5.31 1.30 12.85
C VAL A 45 5.83 2.08 11.66
N TRP A 46 5.65 1.53 10.48
CA TRP A 46 6.00 2.17 9.22
C TRP A 46 4.73 2.55 8.47
N THR A 47 4.69 3.76 7.95
CA THR A 47 3.58 4.21 7.11
C THR A 47 4.10 4.77 5.79
N LEU A 48 3.35 4.50 4.70
CA LEU A 48 3.65 5.00 3.37
C LEU A 48 2.35 5.36 2.66
N ARG A 49 2.16 6.63 2.31
CA ARG A 49 1.00 7.01 1.51
C ARG A 49 1.10 6.38 0.12
N ILE A 50 0.00 5.80 -0.34
CA ILE A 50 -0.10 5.09 -1.61
C ILE A 50 -1.29 5.60 -2.41
N GLY A 51 -1.14 5.64 -3.74
CA GLY A 51 -2.17 6.13 -4.65
C GLY A 51 -2.25 7.65 -4.67
N GLU A 52 -3.25 8.14 -5.36
CA GLU A 52 -3.56 9.57 -5.38
C GLU A 52 -3.95 10.04 -3.97
N ARG A 53 -3.58 11.27 -3.64
CA ARG A 53 -3.90 11.81 -2.30
C ARG A 53 -5.40 11.79 -1.99
N SER A 54 -6.21 12.00 -3.00
CA SER A 54 -7.67 11.96 -2.88
C SER A 54 -8.24 10.58 -2.52
N GLU A 55 -7.47 9.52 -2.71
CA GLU A 55 -7.89 8.16 -2.37
C GLU A 55 -7.76 7.87 -0.87
N HIS A 56 -7.00 8.67 -0.15
CA HIS A 56 -6.80 8.55 1.31
C HIS A 56 -6.41 7.13 1.75
N GLN A 57 -5.32 6.63 1.16
CA GLN A 57 -4.81 5.28 1.45
C GLN A 57 -3.34 5.32 1.85
N ALA A 58 -2.96 4.37 2.70
CA ALA A 58 -1.57 4.18 3.10
C ALA A 58 -1.28 2.70 3.33
N LEU A 59 -0.03 2.34 3.16
CA LEU A 59 0.50 1.07 3.60
C LEU A 59 1.01 1.23 5.03
N VAL A 60 0.72 0.26 5.88
CA VAL A 60 1.13 0.25 7.28
C VAL A 60 1.75 -1.10 7.61
N GLN A 61 2.92 -1.09 8.26
CA GLN A 61 3.59 -2.29 8.77
C GLN A 61 3.94 -2.09 10.23
N VAL A 62 3.67 -3.10 11.03
CA VAL A 62 4.04 -3.14 12.45
C VAL A 62 5.16 -4.16 12.61
N GLU A 63 6.22 -3.79 13.34
CA GLU A 63 7.37 -4.66 13.61
C GLU A 63 7.60 -4.82 15.11
N ASP A 64 8.22 -5.93 15.48
CA ASP A 64 8.62 -6.26 16.84
C ASP A 64 7.43 -6.31 17.80
N VAL A 65 6.32 -6.83 17.32
CA VAL A 65 5.13 -7.10 18.13
C VAL A 65 4.87 -8.61 18.20
N ASP A 66 4.40 -9.06 19.35
CA ASP A 66 3.93 -10.44 19.54
C ASP A 66 2.46 -10.50 19.09
N HIS A 67 2.26 -10.50 17.78
CA HIS A 67 0.95 -10.47 17.14
C HIS A 67 1.04 -11.01 15.72
N ASP A 68 -0.06 -11.56 15.21
CA ASP A 68 -0.15 -12.08 13.84
C ASP A 68 0.14 -11.03 12.77
N TRP A 69 0.00 -9.77 13.11
CA TRP A 69 0.27 -8.66 12.19
C TRP A 69 1.75 -8.29 12.07
N ASN A 70 2.60 -8.91 12.88
CA ASN A 70 4.03 -8.62 12.84
C ASN A 70 4.59 -8.79 11.42
N LEU A 71 5.25 -7.77 10.91
CA LEU A 71 5.88 -7.71 9.58
C LEU A 71 4.91 -7.76 8.39
N ARG A 72 3.61 -7.73 8.62
CA ARG A 72 2.63 -7.68 7.53
C ARG A 72 2.42 -6.24 7.07
N ILE A 73 2.55 -6.01 5.77
CA ILE A 73 2.21 -4.72 5.16
C ILE A 73 0.74 -4.76 4.76
N GLN A 74 -0.04 -3.84 5.28
CA GLN A 74 -1.47 -3.77 5.03
C GLN A 74 -1.85 -2.41 4.45
N LYS A 75 -2.74 -2.42 3.46
CA LYS A 75 -3.31 -1.18 2.94
C LYS A 75 -4.47 -0.75 3.84
N MET A 76 -4.44 0.50 4.28
CA MET A 76 -5.40 1.06 5.20
C MET A 76 -5.98 2.36 4.67
N ALA A 77 -7.19 2.68 5.09
CA ALA A 77 -7.80 3.98 4.85
C ALA A 77 -7.19 5.03 5.79
N VAL A 78 -6.98 6.22 5.27
CA VAL A 78 -6.45 7.36 6.02
C VAL A 78 -7.57 8.38 6.21
N GLU A 79 -7.86 8.72 7.45
CA GLU A 79 -8.87 9.71 7.80
C GLU A 79 -8.20 10.84 8.58
N LYS A 80 -8.36 12.07 8.10
CA LYS A 80 -7.89 13.25 8.80
C LYS A 80 -9.03 13.91 9.56
N THR A 81 -8.80 14.16 10.84
CA THR A 81 -9.69 14.98 11.66
C THR A 81 -8.98 16.31 12.01
N ALA A 82 -9.67 17.20 12.70
CA ALA A 82 -9.05 18.44 13.16
C ALA A 82 -7.92 18.20 14.18
N ARG A 83 -7.85 17.02 14.80
CA ARG A 83 -6.91 16.72 15.90
C ARG A 83 -5.86 15.68 15.53
N ASP A 84 -6.18 14.76 14.63
CA ASP A 84 -5.35 13.59 14.38
C ASP A 84 -5.46 13.09 12.94
N THR A 85 -4.62 12.11 12.61
CA THR A 85 -4.72 11.31 11.41
C THR A 85 -4.90 9.86 11.83
N ARG A 86 -5.93 9.20 11.30
CA ARG A 86 -6.29 7.83 11.65
C ARG A 86 -6.08 6.90 10.48
N TYR A 87 -5.51 5.75 10.78
CA TYR A 87 -5.31 4.66 9.84
C TYR A 87 -6.21 3.51 10.24
N ALA A 88 -7.13 3.14 9.37
CA ALA A 88 -8.15 2.15 9.68
C ALA A 88 -8.20 1.04 8.65
N THR A 89 -8.52 -0.15 9.10
CA THR A 89 -8.78 -1.32 8.28
C THR A 89 -10.06 -2.00 8.75
N THR A 90 -10.41 -3.10 8.10
CA THR A 90 -11.55 -3.92 8.50
C THR A 90 -11.05 -5.18 9.21
N VAL A 91 -11.59 -5.45 10.38
CA VAL A 91 -11.33 -6.66 11.17
C VAL A 91 -12.67 -7.29 11.51
N ASP A 92 -12.87 -8.55 11.16
CA ASP A 92 -14.11 -9.28 11.38
C ASP A 92 -15.36 -8.52 10.89
N GLY A 93 -15.24 -7.89 9.71
CA GLY A 93 -16.32 -7.14 9.08
C GLY A 93 -16.58 -5.76 9.66
N GLN A 94 -15.79 -5.32 10.63
CA GLN A 94 -15.96 -4.03 11.29
C GLN A 94 -14.74 -3.14 11.10
N LYS A 95 -14.98 -1.84 11.06
CA LYS A 95 -13.91 -0.84 11.01
C LYS A 95 -13.08 -0.92 12.30
N PHE A 96 -11.77 -1.02 12.12
CA PHE A 96 -10.81 -1.02 13.21
C PHE A 96 -9.77 0.06 12.98
N VAL A 97 -9.67 1.00 13.89
CA VAL A 97 -8.65 2.06 13.84
C VAL A 97 -7.37 1.53 14.46
N VAL A 98 -6.34 1.41 13.63
CA VAL A 98 -5.06 0.80 14.00
C VAL A 98 -4.10 1.82 14.57
N LEU A 99 -4.04 2.98 13.97
CA LEU A 99 -3.04 4.00 14.32
C LEU A 99 -3.72 5.36 14.37
N VAL A 100 -3.50 6.07 15.44
CA VAL A 100 -3.97 7.45 15.63
C VAL A 100 -2.74 8.32 15.83
N LEU A 101 -2.45 9.20 14.87
CA LEU A 101 -1.26 10.05 14.90
C LEU A 101 -1.63 11.50 15.17
N GLN A 102 -0.91 12.09 16.09
CA GLN A 102 -0.86 13.51 16.34
C GLN A 102 0.49 14.07 15.92
N GLU A 103 0.80 15.31 16.20
CA GLU A 103 2.11 15.86 15.87
C GLU A 103 3.22 15.12 16.62
N GLY A 104 4.04 14.37 15.87
CA GLY A 104 5.22 13.70 16.39
C GLY A 104 4.98 12.48 17.27
N TRP A 105 3.73 12.09 17.56
CA TRP A 105 3.45 10.92 18.37
C TRP A 105 2.08 10.31 18.03
N GLY A 106 1.80 9.14 18.52
CA GLY A 106 0.53 8.48 18.30
C GLY A 106 0.31 7.28 19.19
N GLU A 107 -0.76 6.58 18.90
CA GLU A 107 -1.14 5.34 19.56
C GLU A 107 -1.42 4.25 18.54
N LEU A 108 -0.83 3.09 18.77
CA LEU A 108 -1.03 1.89 17.98
C LEU A 108 -1.99 0.94 18.71
N TYR A 109 -3.04 0.53 18.01
CA TYR A 109 -4.02 -0.43 18.48
C TYR A 109 -3.89 -1.71 17.67
N LEU A 110 -3.81 -2.84 18.33
CA LEU A 110 -3.77 -4.14 17.69
C LEU A 110 -5.03 -4.94 18.08
N PRO A 111 -5.63 -5.69 17.14
CA PRO A 111 -6.79 -6.51 17.45
C PRO A 111 -6.50 -7.50 18.58
N GLY A 112 -7.39 -7.59 19.54
CA GLY A 112 -7.25 -8.47 20.70
C GLY A 112 -6.38 -7.94 21.82
N GLU A 113 -5.69 -6.83 21.63
CA GLU A 113 -4.88 -6.19 22.67
C GLU A 113 -5.71 -5.17 23.45
N ALA A 114 -5.62 -5.22 24.78
CA ALA A 114 -6.45 -4.40 25.65
C ALA A 114 -6.01 -2.94 25.72
N ALA A 115 -4.72 -2.66 25.50
CA ALA A 115 -4.14 -1.34 25.65
C ALA A 115 -3.38 -0.92 24.39
N PRO A 116 -3.46 0.37 24.00
CA PRO A 116 -2.65 0.89 22.91
C PRO A 116 -1.18 0.96 23.28
N VAL A 117 -0.33 0.90 22.26
CA VAL A 117 1.10 1.17 22.37
C VAL A 117 1.36 2.60 21.94
N ARG A 118 1.94 3.39 22.82
CA ARG A 118 2.33 4.74 22.47
C ARG A 118 3.57 4.71 21.60
N VAL A 119 3.52 5.44 20.49
CA VAL A 119 4.62 5.51 19.52
C VAL A 119 5.00 6.97 19.27
N ARG A 120 6.26 7.17 18.87
CA ARG A 120 6.81 8.49 18.60
C ARG A 120 7.49 8.47 17.24
N TYR A 121 7.33 9.53 16.46
CA TYR A 121 8.03 9.70 15.20
C TYR A 121 9.56 9.65 15.41
N ASP A 122 10.22 8.88 14.57
CA ASP A 122 11.67 8.75 14.57
C ASP A 122 12.21 9.11 13.19
N GLU A 123 12.86 10.26 13.11
CA GLU A 123 13.39 10.76 11.84
C GLU A 123 14.54 9.92 11.31
N ASN A 124 15.43 9.46 12.18
CA ASN A 124 16.56 8.62 11.77
C ASN A 124 16.09 7.31 11.18
N LEU A 125 15.15 6.65 11.83
CA LEU A 125 14.58 5.42 11.32
C LEU A 125 13.82 5.67 10.02
N SER A 126 13.02 6.72 9.95
CA SER A 126 12.29 7.10 8.74
C SER A 126 13.22 7.29 7.55
N SER A 127 14.38 7.92 7.74
CA SER A 127 15.36 8.18 6.69
C SER A 127 16.07 6.92 6.18
N GLN A 128 16.05 5.84 6.95
CA GLN A 128 16.62 4.54 6.56
C GLN A 128 15.68 3.72 5.67
N GLY A 129 14.41 4.09 5.62
CA GLY A 129 13.41 3.38 4.83
C GLY A 129 13.53 3.68 3.34
N ASP A 130 13.17 2.70 2.51
CA ASP A 130 13.07 2.83 1.06
C ASP A 130 11.62 2.64 0.65
N ALA A 131 10.98 3.71 0.19
CA ALA A 131 9.57 3.71 -0.17
C ALA A 131 9.26 2.72 -1.32
N GLN A 132 10.13 2.65 -2.32
CA GLN A 132 9.92 1.74 -3.45
C GLN A 132 10.13 0.28 -3.06
N ALA A 133 11.09 -0.01 -2.20
CA ALA A 133 11.29 -1.37 -1.69
C ALA A 133 10.10 -1.81 -0.82
N PHE A 134 9.59 -0.93 0.00
CA PHE A 134 8.42 -1.18 0.84
C PHE A 134 7.18 -1.51 -0.02
N LEU A 135 6.95 -0.72 -1.06
CA LEU A 135 5.88 -0.98 -2.03
C LEU A 135 6.07 -2.34 -2.72
N THR A 136 7.29 -2.65 -3.13
CA THR A 136 7.61 -3.94 -3.76
C THR A 136 7.30 -5.10 -2.83
N ASP A 137 7.67 -5.01 -1.57
CA ASP A 137 7.36 -6.05 -0.58
C ASP A 137 5.85 -6.24 -0.40
N TYR A 138 5.11 -5.15 -0.36
CA TYR A 138 3.65 -5.21 -0.31
C TYR A 138 3.07 -5.92 -1.55
N LEU A 139 3.52 -5.55 -2.73
CA LEU A 139 3.00 -6.13 -3.98
C LEU A 139 3.33 -7.62 -4.11
N LYS A 140 4.48 -8.07 -3.61
CA LYS A 140 4.87 -9.48 -3.62
C LYS A 140 4.08 -10.34 -2.65
N ALA A 141 3.61 -9.77 -1.56
CA ALA A 141 2.90 -10.49 -0.51
C ALA A 141 1.40 -10.67 -0.79
N ARG A 142 0.93 -10.15 -1.91
CA ARG A 142 -0.49 -10.21 -2.30
C ARG A 142 -0.82 -11.50 -3.02
#